data_a1c8ca3da2ac41cddae4603fda830c29
#
_entry.id   a1c8ca3da2ac41cddae4603fda830c29
#
_cell.length_a   1.000
_cell.length_b   1.000
_cell.length_c   1.000
_cell.angle_alpha   90.00
_cell.angle_beta   90.00
_cell.angle_gamma   90.00
#
_symmetry.space_group_name_H-M   'P 1'
#
loop_
_entity.id
_entity.type
_entity.pdbx_description
1 polymer ?
#
loop_
_entity_poly.entity_id
_entity_poly.type
_entity_poly.pdbx_seq_one_letter_code
_entity_poly.pdbx_strand_id
1 'polypeptide(L)'
;MTALDHASVRTPRASWAGQTGQVFRRWIVGTWRQVWGPAMSLLQPVIWIVLFGQVYSALGELPAFGDGGYIGYLVPGVLMMTVLYSGAWAGTGYIDDIRSGVMDQLLSAPLARSAIVTGQLLQQLVINALQSAVVLGIGTLAGARYPGGPGGVLVALVAATLLATVFCCASSAVALMTRNQVALIGLSQLIVLPATFLSTTMMPASLLPGWVQSVALWNPMTWAVELGRAGLDGTLWDGSADAAALAAHGAALLALAALAFAWTVRSIRAYQRSL
;
A
#
# COMPACT_ATOMS: atom_id res chain seq x y z
N MET A 1 17.23 -7.24 60.82
CA MET A 1 17.09 -7.75 59.44
C MET A 1 15.67 -7.44 59.00
N THR A 2 15.50 -6.30 58.35
CA THR A 2 14.21 -5.80 57.87
C THR A 2 13.98 -6.37 56.47
N ALA A 3 12.99 -7.24 56.33
CA ALA A 3 12.57 -7.75 55.03
C ALA A 3 11.98 -6.58 54.22
N LEU A 4 12.68 -6.18 53.18
CA LEU A 4 12.15 -5.25 52.17
C LEU A 4 11.04 -5.97 51.40
N ASP A 5 9.83 -5.58 51.71
CA ASP A 5 8.61 -5.99 50.99
C ASP A 5 8.71 -5.47 49.56
N HIS A 6 9.09 -6.34 48.62
CA HIS A 6 9.06 -6.04 47.20
C HIS A 6 7.61 -6.02 46.74
N ALA A 7 6.90 -4.94 47.10
CA ALA A 7 5.64 -4.62 46.46
C ALA A 7 5.88 -4.57 44.94
N SER A 8 5.46 -5.62 44.25
CA SER A 8 5.49 -5.69 42.80
C SER A 8 4.63 -4.53 42.26
N VAL A 9 5.28 -3.46 41.83
CA VAL A 9 4.63 -2.37 41.12
C VAL A 9 4.08 -2.97 39.82
N ARG A 10 2.82 -3.39 39.87
CA ARG A 10 2.07 -3.75 38.65
C ARG A 10 1.88 -2.48 37.84
N THR A 11 2.82 -2.15 36.97
CA THR A 11 2.59 -1.13 35.95
C THR A 11 1.35 -1.53 35.14
N PRO A 12 0.34 -0.69 35.06
CA PRO A 12 -0.85 -1.00 34.28
C PRO A 12 -0.43 -1.28 32.84
N ARG A 13 -0.75 -2.47 32.34
CA ARG A 13 -0.50 -2.83 30.94
C ARG A 13 -1.22 -1.81 30.07
N ALA A 14 -0.48 -1.05 29.27
CA ALA A 14 -1.08 -0.14 28.30
C ALA A 14 -2.11 -0.91 27.45
N SER A 15 -3.27 -0.29 27.20
CA SER A 15 -4.28 -0.89 26.33
C SER A 15 -3.70 -1.16 24.94
N TRP A 16 -4.28 -2.12 24.21
CA TRP A 16 -3.84 -2.43 22.83
C TRP A 16 -3.79 -1.17 21.94
N ALA A 17 -4.79 -0.30 22.05
CA ALA A 17 -4.84 0.97 21.33
C ALA A 17 -3.67 1.91 21.75
N GLY A 18 -3.36 1.99 23.05
CA GLY A 18 -2.22 2.76 23.53
C GLY A 18 -0.87 2.24 23.00
N GLN A 19 -0.70 0.91 22.99
CA GLN A 19 0.49 0.27 22.43
C GLN A 19 0.62 0.57 20.92
N THR A 20 -0.45 0.42 20.15
CA THR A 20 -0.51 0.74 18.73
C THR A 20 -0.18 2.21 18.47
N GLY A 21 -0.73 3.13 19.26
CA GLY A 21 -0.48 4.56 19.15
C GLY A 21 0.99 4.94 19.40
N GLN A 22 1.66 4.29 20.37
CA GLN A 22 3.09 4.52 20.62
C GLN A 22 3.96 4.01 19.45
N VAL A 23 3.65 2.82 18.92
CA VAL A 23 4.35 2.27 17.75
C VAL A 23 4.11 3.16 16.52
N PHE A 24 2.88 3.57 16.26
CA PHE A 24 2.55 4.52 15.19
C PHE A 24 3.33 5.82 15.31
N ARG A 25 3.34 6.45 16.51
CA ARG A 25 4.08 7.69 16.74
C ARG A 25 5.56 7.53 16.46
N ARG A 26 6.16 6.41 16.85
CA ARG A 26 7.57 6.11 16.57
C ARG A 26 7.83 6.09 15.05
N TRP A 27 7.02 5.36 14.30
CA TRP A 27 7.16 5.22 12.86
C TRP A 27 6.95 6.55 12.13
N ILE A 28 5.90 7.30 12.48
CA ILE A 28 5.60 8.58 11.83
C ILE A 28 6.68 9.63 12.09
N VAL A 29 7.18 9.73 13.31
CA VAL A 29 8.27 10.64 13.65
C VAL A 29 9.56 10.26 12.91
N GLY A 30 9.87 8.97 12.80
CA GLY A 30 10.99 8.48 11.99
C GLY A 30 10.88 8.91 10.53
N THR A 31 9.72 8.75 9.93
CA THR A 31 9.44 9.17 8.54
C THR A 31 9.62 10.67 8.34
N TRP A 32 9.08 11.49 9.23
CA TRP A 32 9.20 12.96 9.13
C TRP A 32 10.62 13.48 9.36
N ARG A 33 11.47 12.72 10.06
CA ARG A 33 12.89 13.05 10.17
C ARG A 33 13.69 12.73 8.91
N GLN A 34 13.20 11.84 8.06
CA GLN A 34 13.80 11.41 6.80
C GLN A 34 12.90 11.75 5.61
N VAL A 35 12.50 13.02 5.48
CA VAL A 35 11.57 13.51 4.44
C VAL A 35 12.02 13.20 3.01
N TRP A 36 13.32 13.02 2.79
CA TRP A 36 13.85 12.70 1.46
C TRP A 36 13.34 11.38 0.90
N GLY A 37 13.12 10.36 1.75
CA GLY A 37 12.56 9.07 1.31
C GLY A 37 11.17 9.22 0.69
N PRO A 38 10.17 9.71 1.41
CA PRO A 38 8.83 9.99 0.86
C PRO A 38 8.85 10.98 -0.30
N ALA A 39 9.71 12.01 -0.27
CA ALA A 39 9.81 12.97 -1.37
C ALA A 39 10.32 12.33 -2.66
N MET A 40 11.36 11.50 -2.58
CA MET A 40 11.89 10.77 -3.75
C MET A 40 10.90 9.76 -4.29
N SER A 41 10.08 9.13 -3.44
CA SER A 41 9.05 8.21 -3.89
C SER A 41 7.94 8.86 -4.72
N LEU A 42 7.77 10.18 -4.60
CA LEU A 42 6.83 10.98 -5.40
C LEU A 42 7.40 11.39 -6.77
N LEU A 43 8.71 11.37 -6.94
CA LEU A 43 9.32 11.74 -8.23
C LEU A 43 8.92 10.77 -9.33
N GLN A 44 8.87 9.48 -9.03
CA GLN A 44 8.52 8.43 -9.98
C GLN A 44 7.08 8.60 -10.53
N PRO A 45 6.01 8.75 -9.71
CA PRO A 45 4.66 9.03 -10.21
C PRO A 45 4.57 10.28 -11.08
N VAL A 46 5.28 11.35 -10.71
CA VAL A 46 5.32 12.59 -11.52
C VAL A 46 5.88 12.30 -12.91
N ILE A 47 7.02 11.61 -12.98
CA ILE A 47 7.65 11.21 -14.25
C ILE A 47 6.68 10.37 -15.07
N TRP A 48 5.99 9.39 -14.46
CA TRP A 48 5.06 8.51 -15.16
C TRP A 48 3.89 9.31 -15.75
N ILE A 49 3.24 10.18 -14.97
CA ILE A 49 2.11 10.99 -15.46
C ILE A 49 2.55 11.93 -16.58
N VAL A 50 3.66 12.63 -16.39
CA VAL A 50 4.14 13.61 -17.37
C VAL A 50 4.63 12.91 -18.64
N LEU A 51 5.50 11.89 -18.49
CA LEU A 51 6.11 11.21 -19.64
C LEU A 51 5.05 10.43 -20.43
N PHE A 52 4.32 9.53 -19.76
CA PHE A 52 3.34 8.70 -20.45
C PHE A 52 2.11 9.49 -20.89
N GLY A 53 1.69 10.51 -20.12
CA GLY A 53 0.63 11.42 -20.52
C GLY A 53 0.93 12.14 -21.84
N GLN A 54 2.19 12.50 -22.07
CA GLN A 54 2.61 13.14 -23.32
C GLN A 54 2.86 12.13 -24.44
N VAL A 55 3.61 11.07 -24.18
CA VAL A 55 3.96 10.04 -25.18
C VAL A 55 2.73 9.35 -25.75
N TYR A 56 1.74 9.07 -24.90
CA TYR A 56 0.51 8.39 -25.30
C TYR A 56 -0.70 9.31 -25.46
N SER A 57 -0.50 10.63 -25.56
CA SER A 57 -1.60 11.58 -25.73
C SER A 57 -2.49 11.26 -26.93
N ALA A 58 -1.90 10.84 -28.05
CA ALA A 58 -2.63 10.44 -29.26
C ALA A 58 -3.53 9.19 -29.05
N LEU A 59 -3.18 8.31 -28.12
CA LEU A 59 -4.03 7.15 -27.79
C LEU A 59 -5.30 7.57 -27.03
N GLY A 60 -5.30 8.74 -26.38
CA GLY A 60 -6.45 9.26 -25.67
C GLY A 60 -7.68 9.54 -26.57
N GLU A 61 -7.50 9.60 -27.89
CA GLU A 61 -8.58 9.73 -28.87
C GLU A 61 -9.31 8.39 -29.14
N LEU A 62 -8.75 7.26 -28.70
CA LEU A 62 -9.36 5.97 -28.86
C LEU A 62 -10.56 5.81 -27.89
N PRO A 63 -11.71 5.28 -28.36
CA PRO A 63 -12.90 5.06 -27.53
C PRO A 63 -12.64 4.22 -26.27
N ALA A 64 -11.59 3.40 -26.28
CA ALA A 64 -11.19 2.55 -25.16
C ALA A 64 -10.76 3.32 -23.89
N PHE A 65 -10.42 4.62 -24.00
CA PHE A 65 -9.99 5.46 -22.87
C PHE A 65 -11.10 6.38 -22.33
N GLY A 66 -12.28 6.37 -22.95
CA GLY A 66 -13.43 7.18 -22.53
C GLY A 66 -13.23 8.68 -22.67
N ASP A 67 -14.14 9.48 -22.10
CA ASP A 67 -14.14 10.96 -22.24
C ASP A 67 -13.00 11.66 -21.50
N GLY A 68 -12.37 10.99 -20.54
CA GLY A 68 -11.21 11.49 -19.77
C GLY A 68 -9.88 11.42 -20.52
N GLY A 69 -9.86 10.78 -21.68
CA GLY A 69 -8.65 10.53 -22.46
C GLY A 69 -7.62 9.66 -21.71
N TYR A 70 -6.41 9.57 -22.27
CA TYR A 70 -5.36 8.73 -21.70
C TYR A 70 -4.94 9.15 -20.29
N ILE A 71 -4.88 10.46 -19.99
CA ILE A 71 -4.48 10.95 -18.66
C ILE A 71 -5.50 10.54 -17.59
N GLY A 72 -6.79 10.68 -17.86
CA GLY A 72 -7.85 10.23 -16.96
C GLY A 72 -7.74 8.73 -16.65
N TYR A 73 -7.44 7.94 -17.66
CA TYR A 73 -7.23 6.50 -17.53
C TYR A 73 -5.95 6.14 -16.74
N LEU A 74 -4.85 6.89 -16.95
CA LEU A 74 -3.53 6.63 -16.39
C LEU A 74 -3.44 6.94 -14.89
N VAL A 75 -4.06 8.05 -14.45
CA VAL A 75 -3.89 8.55 -13.07
C VAL A 75 -4.32 7.54 -12.00
N PRO A 76 -5.48 6.87 -12.07
CA PRO A 76 -5.84 5.82 -11.12
C PRO A 76 -4.81 4.68 -11.09
N GLY A 77 -4.28 4.30 -12.25
CA GLY A 77 -3.22 3.29 -12.36
C GLY A 77 -1.93 3.72 -11.67
N VAL A 78 -1.46 4.95 -11.93
CA VAL A 78 -0.25 5.49 -11.30
C VAL A 78 -0.41 5.64 -9.79
N LEU A 79 -1.62 6.01 -9.33
CA LEU A 79 -1.93 6.06 -7.90
C LEU A 79 -1.73 4.69 -7.25
N MET A 80 -2.32 3.63 -7.83
CA MET A 80 -2.19 2.26 -7.30
C MET A 80 -0.75 1.76 -7.38
N MET A 81 -0.03 2.09 -8.45
CA MET A 81 1.39 1.77 -8.60
C MET A 81 2.24 2.44 -7.50
N THR A 82 1.97 3.71 -7.19
CA THR A 82 2.69 4.45 -6.14
C THR A 82 2.56 3.78 -4.78
N VAL A 83 1.34 3.44 -4.37
CA VAL A 83 1.08 2.82 -3.07
C VAL A 83 1.57 1.38 -3.01
N LEU A 84 1.56 0.66 -4.14
CA LEU A 84 2.11 -0.68 -4.26
C LEU A 84 3.63 -0.67 -4.00
N TYR A 85 4.39 0.21 -4.67
CA TYR A 85 5.83 0.36 -4.44
C TYR A 85 6.14 0.78 -3.02
N SER A 86 5.40 1.77 -2.49
CA SER A 86 5.54 2.22 -1.11
C SER A 86 5.33 1.08 -0.10
N GLY A 87 4.29 0.26 -0.30
CA GLY A 87 4.02 -0.92 0.51
C GLY A 87 5.10 -2.01 0.36
N ALA A 88 5.54 -2.29 -0.86
CA ALA A 88 6.53 -3.33 -1.14
C ALA A 88 7.89 -3.07 -0.47
N TRP A 89 8.23 -1.80 -0.22
CA TRP A 89 9.47 -1.44 0.46
C TRP A 89 9.31 -1.15 1.95
N ALA A 90 8.09 -1.14 2.47
CA ALA A 90 7.82 -0.85 3.89
C ALA A 90 8.53 -1.82 4.86
N GLY A 91 8.82 -3.05 4.42
CA GLY A 91 9.58 -4.04 5.20
C GLY A 91 11.02 -3.65 5.51
N THR A 92 11.63 -2.72 4.74
CA THR A 92 13.00 -2.26 5.02
C THR A 92 13.14 -1.68 6.41
N GLY A 93 12.11 -1.01 6.91
CA GLY A 93 12.09 -0.46 8.26
C GLY A 93 12.23 -1.52 9.36
N TYR A 94 11.68 -2.74 9.17
CA TYR A 94 11.91 -3.83 10.11
C TYR A 94 13.36 -4.31 10.10
N ILE A 95 14.00 -4.32 8.93
CA ILE A 95 15.43 -4.67 8.82
C ILE A 95 16.29 -3.65 9.54
N ASP A 96 15.96 -2.36 9.42
CA ASP A 96 16.65 -1.29 10.13
C ASP A 96 16.43 -1.38 11.65
N ASP A 97 15.22 -1.73 12.10
CA ASP A 97 14.91 -1.99 13.50
C ASP A 97 15.68 -3.21 14.05
N ILE A 98 15.85 -4.26 13.25
CA ILE A 98 16.65 -5.44 13.61
C ILE A 98 18.14 -5.05 13.74
N ARG A 99 18.68 -4.35 12.75
CA ARG A 99 20.09 -3.93 12.73
C ARG A 99 20.46 -2.98 13.88
N SER A 100 19.53 -2.11 14.27
CA SER A 100 19.72 -1.16 15.36
C SER A 100 19.41 -1.73 16.76
N GLY A 101 18.94 -2.99 16.85
CA GLY A 101 18.53 -3.62 18.10
C GLY A 101 17.20 -3.10 18.67
N VAL A 102 16.51 -2.22 17.96
CA VAL A 102 15.21 -1.69 18.38
C VAL A 102 14.14 -2.79 18.35
N MET A 103 14.22 -3.72 17.39
CA MET A 103 13.29 -4.83 17.31
C MET A 103 13.34 -5.72 18.55
N ASP A 104 14.54 -5.98 19.09
CA ASP A 104 14.71 -6.82 20.29
C ASP A 104 14.19 -6.10 21.56
N GLN A 105 14.35 -4.77 21.61
CA GLN A 105 13.75 -3.95 22.69
C GLN A 105 12.22 -3.96 22.62
N LEU A 106 11.63 -3.89 21.42
CA LEU A 106 10.18 -3.97 21.24
C LEU A 106 9.62 -5.35 21.63
N LEU A 107 10.37 -6.42 21.34
CA LEU A 107 9.97 -7.79 21.66
C LEU A 107 10.15 -8.17 23.12
N SER A 108 11.09 -7.53 23.84
CA SER A 108 11.25 -7.68 25.29
C SER A 108 10.18 -6.92 26.09
N ALA A 109 9.58 -5.90 25.51
CA ALA A 109 8.47 -5.18 26.12
C ALA A 109 7.15 -6.01 26.08
N PRO A 110 6.23 -5.82 27.03
CA PRO A 110 4.94 -6.51 27.06
C PRO A 110 3.95 -5.96 26.00
N LEU A 111 4.38 -5.89 24.73
CA LEU A 111 3.62 -5.41 23.59
C LEU A 111 2.92 -6.55 22.85
N ALA A 112 1.68 -6.29 22.41
CA ALA A 112 0.99 -7.20 21.51
C ALA A 112 1.63 -7.15 20.10
N ARG A 113 1.96 -8.31 19.52
CA ARG A 113 2.58 -8.39 18.17
C ARG A 113 1.71 -7.75 17.08
N SER A 114 0.38 -7.91 17.22
CA SER A 114 -0.57 -7.20 16.34
C SER A 114 -0.48 -5.68 16.47
N ALA A 115 -0.21 -5.14 17.67
CA ALA A 115 -0.05 -3.70 17.86
C ALA A 115 1.18 -3.14 17.11
N ILE A 116 2.26 -3.93 17.01
CA ILE A 116 3.46 -3.55 16.25
C ILE A 116 3.10 -3.44 14.76
N VAL A 117 2.45 -4.46 14.19
CA VAL A 117 2.05 -4.46 12.77
C VAL A 117 1.02 -3.35 12.49
N THR A 118 0.00 -3.22 13.34
CA THR A 118 -1.03 -2.19 13.16
C THR A 118 -0.45 -0.78 13.26
N GLY A 119 0.51 -0.53 14.16
CA GLY A 119 1.18 0.77 14.27
C GLY A 119 1.94 1.15 12.99
N GLN A 120 2.61 0.18 12.35
CA GLN A 120 3.25 0.40 11.04
C GLN A 120 2.21 0.64 9.94
N LEU A 121 1.13 -0.15 9.91
CA LEU A 121 0.07 0.03 8.91
C LEU A 121 -0.61 1.41 9.01
N LEU A 122 -0.84 1.92 10.22
CA LEU A 122 -1.37 3.27 10.40
C LEU A 122 -0.42 4.33 9.84
N GLN A 123 0.89 4.18 10.05
CA GLN A 123 1.89 5.07 9.44
C GLN A 123 1.84 4.96 7.91
N GLN A 124 1.80 3.73 7.35
CA GLN A 124 1.71 3.51 5.92
C GLN A 124 0.43 4.13 5.32
N LEU A 125 -0.69 4.07 6.05
CA LEU A 125 -1.96 4.69 5.64
C LEU A 125 -1.82 6.22 5.50
N VAL A 126 -1.14 6.88 6.44
CA VAL A 126 -0.88 8.32 6.35
C VAL A 126 0.00 8.66 5.14
N ILE A 127 1.05 7.88 4.91
CA ILE A 127 1.93 8.07 3.75
C ILE A 127 1.17 7.86 2.44
N ASN A 128 0.36 6.80 2.35
CA ASN A 128 -0.46 6.53 1.17
C ASN A 128 -1.48 7.64 0.90
N ALA A 129 -2.13 8.15 1.94
CA ALA A 129 -3.07 9.27 1.78
C ALA A 129 -2.38 10.53 1.24
N LEU A 130 -1.18 10.83 1.73
CA LEU A 130 -0.38 11.95 1.26
C LEU A 130 0.06 11.74 -0.20
N GLN A 131 0.60 10.57 -0.53
CA GLN A 131 1.02 10.21 -1.89
C GLN A 131 -0.17 10.26 -2.86
N SER A 132 -1.33 9.72 -2.46
CA SER A 132 -2.55 9.75 -3.26
C SER A 132 -3.03 11.17 -3.52
N ALA A 133 -3.01 12.04 -2.51
CA ALA A 133 -3.37 13.44 -2.67
C ALA A 133 -2.47 14.16 -3.67
N VAL A 134 -1.16 13.89 -3.62
CA VAL A 134 -0.19 14.46 -4.58
C VAL A 134 -0.43 13.92 -5.98
N VAL A 135 -0.60 12.61 -6.16
CA VAL A 135 -0.84 11.99 -7.47
C VAL A 135 -2.14 12.50 -8.10
N LEU A 136 -3.23 12.54 -7.34
CA LEU A 136 -4.51 13.08 -7.81
C LEU A 136 -4.41 14.59 -8.13
N GLY A 137 -3.69 15.35 -7.29
CA GLY A 137 -3.44 16.78 -7.54
C GLY A 137 -2.65 17.02 -8.83
N ILE A 138 -1.59 16.24 -9.08
CA ILE A 138 -0.84 16.32 -10.34
C ILE A 138 -1.72 15.87 -11.50
N GLY A 139 -2.53 14.83 -11.34
CA GLY A 139 -3.48 14.39 -12.35
C GLY A 139 -4.47 15.48 -12.76
N THR A 140 -5.04 16.23 -11.79
CA THR A 140 -5.92 17.36 -12.09
C THR A 140 -5.19 18.47 -12.84
N LEU A 141 -3.96 18.80 -12.45
CA LEU A 141 -3.13 19.79 -13.16
C LEU A 141 -2.79 19.33 -14.59
N ALA A 142 -2.66 18.03 -14.81
CA ALA A 142 -2.42 17.44 -16.13
C ALA A 142 -3.71 17.30 -16.97
N GLY A 143 -4.88 17.66 -16.42
CA GLY A 143 -6.16 17.64 -17.13
C GLY A 143 -7.09 16.48 -16.81
N ALA A 144 -6.73 15.58 -15.87
CA ALA A 144 -7.63 14.53 -15.43
C ALA A 144 -8.87 15.13 -14.73
N ARG A 145 -10.02 14.52 -14.96
CA ARG A 145 -11.28 14.85 -14.30
C ARG A 145 -11.75 13.67 -13.48
N TYR A 146 -12.35 13.94 -12.33
CA TYR A 146 -12.86 12.90 -11.41
C TYR A 146 -14.37 13.11 -11.20
N PRO A 147 -15.21 12.66 -12.15
CA PRO A 147 -16.67 12.85 -12.08
C PRO A 147 -17.29 12.23 -10.82
N GLY A 148 -16.66 11.18 -10.26
CA GLY A 148 -17.11 10.55 -9.02
C GLY A 148 -16.99 11.43 -7.76
N GLY A 149 -16.38 12.62 -7.87
CA GLY A 149 -16.29 13.59 -6.79
C GLY A 149 -15.58 13.06 -5.53
N PRO A 150 -15.88 13.62 -4.34
CA PRO A 150 -15.24 13.20 -3.08
C PRO A 150 -15.51 11.74 -2.72
N GLY A 151 -16.69 11.21 -3.05
CA GLY A 151 -17.03 9.80 -2.84
C GLY A 151 -16.14 8.87 -3.67
N GLY A 152 -15.91 9.22 -4.92
CA GLY A 152 -15.01 8.46 -5.80
C GLY A 152 -13.55 8.48 -5.33
N VAL A 153 -13.09 9.65 -4.85
CA VAL A 153 -11.76 9.75 -4.23
C VAL A 153 -11.65 8.84 -3.01
N LEU A 154 -12.70 8.78 -2.17
CA LEU A 154 -12.69 7.90 -1.00
C LEU A 154 -12.60 6.42 -1.40
N VAL A 155 -13.35 5.98 -2.42
CA VAL A 155 -13.25 4.61 -2.95
C VAL A 155 -11.84 4.32 -3.44
N ALA A 156 -11.23 5.22 -4.20
CA ALA A 156 -9.87 5.07 -4.67
C ALA A 156 -8.85 5.00 -3.51
N LEU A 157 -9.03 5.81 -2.46
CA LEU A 157 -8.18 5.76 -1.26
C LEU A 157 -8.35 4.43 -0.50
N VAL A 158 -9.56 3.90 -0.41
CA VAL A 158 -9.83 2.59 0.22
C VAL A 158 -9.16 1.47 -0.58
N ALA A 159 -9.31 1.45 -1.91
CA ALA A 159 -8.66 0.48 -2.79
C ALA A 159 -7.13 0.55 -2.66
N ALA A 160 -6.56 1.76 -2.70
CA ALA A 160 -5.15 2.02 -2.51
C ALA A 160 -4.64 1.52 -1.13
N THR A 161 -5.41 1.76 -0.07
CA THR A 161 -5.07 1.31 1.29
C THR A 161 -5.08 -0.21 1.40
N LEU A 162 -6.06 -0.89 0.81
CA LEU A 162 -6.13 -2.35 0.79
C LEU A 162 -4.93 -2.94 0.05
N LEU A 163 -4.63 -2.44 -1.15
CA LEU A 163 -3.49 -2.88 -1.94
C LEU A 163 -2.17 -2.66 -1.18
N ALA A 164 -1.96 -1.46 -0.65
CA ALA A 164 -0.77 -1.14 0.13
C ALA A 164 -0.64 -2.03 1.39
N THR A 165 -1.74 -2.36 2.05
CA THR A 165 -1.74 -3.27 3.21
C THR A 165 -1.26 -4.66 2.84
N VAL A 166 -1.71 -5.21 1.70
CA VAL A 166 -1.24 -6.51 1.19
C VAL A 166 0.27 -6.49 1.03
N PHE A 167 0.80 -5.51 0.30
CA PHE A 167 2.23 -5.45 -0.01
C PHE A 167 3.10 -5.04 1.18
N CYS A 168 2.62 -4.13 2.04
CA CYS A 168 3.31 -3.74 3.27
C CYS A 168 3.45 -4.93 4.22
N CYS A 169 2.38 -5.68 4.46
CA CYS A 169 2.41 -6.85 5.30
C CYS A 169 3.28 -7.96 4.70
N ALA A 170 3.15 -8.26 3.41
CA ALA A 170 3.97 -9.27 2.74
C ALA A 170 5.47 -8.90 2.81
N SER A 171 5.81 -7.65 2.48
CA SER A 171 7.17 -7.11 2.57
C SER A 171 7.73 -7.21 4.00
N SER A 172 6.93 -6.85 5.00
CA SER A 172 7.31 -6.95 6.41
C SER A 172 7.55 -8.39 6.86
N ALA A 173 6.71 -9.35 6.42
CA ALA A 173 6.90 -10.76 6.70
C ALA A 173 8.21 -11.30 6.08
N VAL A 174 8.46 -10.96 4.81
CA VAL A 174 9.71 -11.32 4.11
C VAL A 174 10.93 -10.69 4.79
N ALA A 175 10.85 -9.42 5.20
CA ALA A 175 11.91 -8.73 5.93
C ALA A 175 12.32 -9.44 7.22
N LEU A 176 11.34 -9.87 8.01
CA LEU A 176 11.55 -10.61 9.26
C LEU A 176 12.17 -12.00 9.03
N MET A 177 11.86 -12.63 7.88
CA MET A 177 12.41 -13.95 7.52
C MET A 177 13.82 -13.85 6.96
N THR A 178 14.07 -12.90 6.05
CA THR A 178 15.35 -12.77 5.33
C THR A 178 16.40 -11.99 6.11
N ARG A 179 15.97 -11.01 6.91
CA ARG A 179 16.84 -10.07 7.65
C ARG A 179 17.89 -9.39 6.76
N ASN A 180 17.64 -9.37 5.46
CA ASN A 180 18.56 -8.87 4.45
C ASN A 180 17.83 -7.90 3.51
N GLN A 181 18.31 -6.65 3.48
CA GLN A 181 17.69 -5.59 2.69
C GLN A 181 17.81 -5.81 1.19
N VAL A 182 18.96 -6.33 0.72
CA VAL A 182 19.17 -6.59 -0.71
C VAL A 182 18.22 -7.71 -1.19
N ALA A 183 18.09 -8.78 -0.39
CA ALA A 183 17.16 -9.87 -0.69
C ALA A 183 15.72 -9.39 -0.70
N LEU A 184 15.32 -8.54 0.26
CA LEU A 184 13.97 -7.97 0.32
C LEU A 184 13.68 -7.13 -0.92
N ILE A 185 14.57 -6.22 -1.29
CA ILE A 185 14.39 -5.35 -2.48
C ILE A 185 14.31 -6.20 -3.74
N GLY A 186 15.20 -7.18 -3.91
CA GLY A 186 15.22 -8.08 -5.06
C GLY A 186 13.91 -8.88 -5.20
N LEU A 187 13.43 -9.48 -4.12
CA LEU A 187 12.16 -10.22 -4.09
C LEU A 187 10.96 -9.29 -4.33
N SER A 188 10.98 -8.09 -3.75
CA SER A 188 9.93 -7.10 -3.98
C SER A 188 9.85 -6.71 -5.46
N GLN A 189 10.98 -6.43 -6.11
CA GLN A 189 11.02 -6.09 -7.54
C GLN A 189 10.57 -7.24 -8.43
N LEU A 190 10.93 -8.47 -8.08
CA LEU A 190 10.49 -9.66 -8.81
C LEU A 190 8.96 -9.83 -8.83
N ILE A 191 8.26 -9.34 -7.81
CA ILE A 191 6.80 -9.41 -7.69
C ILE A 191 6.15 -8.14 -8.24
N VAL A 192 6.68 -6.96 -7.87
CA VAL A 192 6.08 -5.66 -8.20
C VAL A 192 6.09 -5.38 -9.70
N LEU A 193 7.19 -5.71 -10.40
CA LEU A 193 7.27 -5.49 -11.84
C LEU A 193 6.22 -6.29 -12.61
N PRO A 194 6.09 -7.63 -12.45
CA PRO A 194 5.01 -8.37 -13.10
C PRO A 194 3.62 -7.90 -12.65
N ALA A 195 3.42 -7.62 -11.36
CA ALA A 195 2.12 -7.14 -10.89
C ALA A 195 1.71 -5.84 -11.57
N THR A 196 2.66 -4.93 -11.84
CA THR A 196 2.38 -3.66 -12.51
C THR A 196 2.12 -3.85 -14.01
N PHE A 197 3.00 -4.58 -14.71
CA PHE A 197 2.93 -4.69 -16.17
C PHE A 197 1.90 -5.69 -16.68
N LEU A 198 1.58 -6.73 -15.89
CA LEU A 198 0.53 -7.70 -16.20
C LEU A 198 -0.82 -7.31 -15.54
N SER A 199 -1.15 -6.02 -15.60
CA SER A 199 -2.38 -5.44 -15.03
C SER A 199 -3.00 -4.44 -15.99
N THR A 200 -4.20 -3.98 -15.68
CA THR A 200 -4.90 -2.93 -16.43
C THR A 200 -4.44 -1.51 -16.05
N THR A 201 -3.25 -1.37 -15.45
CA THR A 201 -2.74 -0.08 -14.96
C THR A 201 -2.54 0.95 -16.06
N MET A 202 -1.89 0.57 -17.16
CA MET A 202 -1.49 1.47 -18.23
C MET A 202 -2.36 1.36 -19.48
N MET A 203 -3.00 0.22 -19.68
CA MET A 203 -3.82 -0.06 -20.86
C MET A 203 -5.10 -0.80 -20.48
N PRO A 204 -6.25 -0.50 -21.13
CA PRO A 204 -7.47 -1.27 -21.02
C PRO A 204 -7.27 -2.74 -21.37
N ALA A 205 -8.00 -3.64 -20.70
CA ALA A 205 -7.92 -5.08 -20.95
C ALA A 205 -8.13 -5.43 -22.42
N SER A 206 -9.01 -4.68 -23.13
CA SER A 206 -9.33 -4.89 -24.55
C SER A 206 -8.14 -4.70 -25.50
N LEU A 207 -7.12 -3.95 -25.08
CA LEU A 207 -5.90 -3.69 -25.86
C LEU A 207 -4.74 -4.62 -25.48
N LEU A 208 -4.89 -5.44 -24.43
CA LEU A 208 -3.86 -6.37 -23.99
C LEU A 208 -3.90 -7.69 -24.79
N PRO A 209 -2.75 -8.37 -24.98
CA PRO A 209 -2.75 -9.74 -25.50
C PRO A 209 -3.56 -10.70 -24.63
N GLY A 210 -4.24 -11.68 -25.21
CA GLY A 210 -5.16 -12.56 -24.50
C GLY A 210 -4.57 -13.29 -23.29
N TRP A 211 -3.30 -13.70 -23.35
CA TRP A 211 -2.61 -14.32 -22.21
C TRP A 211 -2.41 -13.32 -21.05
N VAL A 212 -2.11 -12.03 -21.36
CA VAL A 212 -2.01 -10.98 -20.33
C VAL A 212 -3.37 -10.72 -19.71
N GLN A 213 -4.45 -10.68 -20.49
CA GLN A 213 -5.81 -10.53 -19.98
C GLN A 213 -6.12 -11.61 -18.93
N SER A 214 -5.79 -12.88 -19.24
CA SER A 214 -6.03 -13.99 -18.32
C SER A 214 -5.25 -13.84 -17.01
N VAL A 215 -4.01 -13.35 -17.04
CA VAL A 215 -3.21 -13.08 -15.84
C VAL A 215 -3.75 -11.88 -15.07
N ALA A 216 -4.14 -10.82 -15.79
CA ALA A 216 -4.66 -9.59 -15.17
C ALA A 216 -5.92 -9.83 -14.33
N LEU A 217 -6.77 -10.79 -14.70
CA LEU A 217 -7.97 -11.15 -13.91
C LEU A 217 -7.64 -11.60 -12.47
N TRP A 218 -6.49 -12.22 -12.26
CA TRP A 218 -6.06 -12.71 -10.95
C TRP A 218 -5.08 -11.76 -10.23
N ASN A 219 -4.79 -10.63 -10.84
CA ASN A 219 -3.80 -9.70 -10.35
C ASN A 219 -4.42 -8.71 -9.34
N PRO A 220 -3.95 -8.69 -8.07
CA PRO A 220 -4.46 -7.74 -7.05
C PRO A 220 -4.29 -6.28 -7.47
N MET A 221 -3.30 -5.98 -8.30
CA MET A 221 -3.09 -4.64 -8.85
C MET A 221 -4.26 -4.23 -9.76
N THR A 222 -4.71 -5.13 -10.64
CA THR A 222 -5.89 -4.91 -11.50
C THR A 222 -7.15 -4.65 -10.67
N TRP A 223 -7.39 -5.46 -9.64
CA TRP A 223 -8.57 -5.29 -8.77
C TRP A 223 -8.60 -3.91 -8.11
N ALA A 224 -7.44 -3.45 -7.60
CA ALA A 224 -7.34 -2.14 -6.98
C ALA A 224 -7.51 -1.00 -7.99
N VAL A 225 -6.90 -1.13 -9.18
CA VAL A 225 -7.01 -0.14 -10.26
C VAL A 225 -8.45 0.00 -10.74
N GLU A 226 -9.16 -1.11 -10.96
CA GLU A 226 -10.55 -1.11 -11.41
C GLU A 226 -11.50 -0.50 -10.38
N LEU A 227 -11.32 -0.84 -9.08
CA LEU A 227 -12.04 -0.20 -7.99
C LEU A 227 -11.79 1.31 -7.93
N GLY A 228 -10.52 1.71 -7.98
CA GLY A 228 -10.14 3.11 -7.93
C GLY A 228 -10.66 3.89 -9.13
N ARG A 229 -10.60 3.30 -10.32
CA ARG A 229 -11.11 3.89 -11.57
C ARG A 229 -12.62 4.04 -11.54
N ALA A 230 -13.35 2.97 -11.19
CA ALA A 230 -14.80 3.02 -11.07
C ALA A 230 -15.29 4.06 -10.06
N GLY A 231 -14.52 4.27 -8.98
CA GLY A 231 -14.78 5.36 -8.04
C GLY A 231 -14.55 6.73 -8.64
N LEU A 232 -13.37 6.98 -9.20
CA LEU A 232 -12.98 8.30 -9.73
C LEU A 232 -13.81 8.72 -10.95
N ASP A 233 -14.14 7.77 -11.84
CA ASP A 233 -14.96 8.02 -13.04
C ASP A 233 -16.46 8.13 -12.70
N GLY A 234 -16.87 7.79 -11.49
CA GLY A 234 -18.25 7.90 -11.04
C GLY A 234 -19.16 6.75 -11.50
N THR A 235 -18.62 5.75 -12.20
CA THR A 235 -19.37 4.62 -12.76
C THR A 235 -20.03 3.73 -11.70
N LEU A 236 -19.55 3.80 -10.46
CA LEU A 236 -20.21 3.19 -9.30
C LEU A 236 -21.56 3.82 -8.95
N TRP A 237 -21.73 5.11 -9.27
CA TRP A 237 -22.90 5.89 -8.86
C TRP A 237 -23.98 5.92 -9.95
N ASP A 238 -23.58 5.88 -11.22
CA ASP A 238 -24.48 5.87 -12.37
C ASP A 238 -24.95 4.46 -12.77
N GLY A 239 -24.41 3.43 -12.11
CA GLY A 239 -24.80 2.02 -12.33
C GLY A 239 -24.23 1.42 -13.62
N SER A 240 -23.28 2.09 -14.29
CA SER A 240 -22.64 1.57 -15.51
C SER A 240 -21.55 0.52 -15.21
N ALA A 241 -21.00 0.52 -13.98
CA ALA A 241 -20.03 -0.47 -13.54
C ALA A 241 -20.70 -1.76 -13.07
N ASP A 242 -20.03 -2.91 -13.28
CA ASP A 242 -20.42 -4.18 -12.67
C ASP A 242 -20.11 -4.17 -11.16
N ALA A 243 -21.11 -3.76 -10.37
CA ALA A 243 -20.98 -3.66 -8.92
C ALA A 243 -20.65 -5.01 -8.25
N ALA A 244 -21.09 -6.14 -8.84
CA ALA A 244 -20.81 -7.47 -8.29
C ALA A 244 -19.33 -7.84 -8.49
N ALA A 245 -18.77 -7.58 -9.68
CA ALA A 245 -17.36 -7.79 -9.95
C ALA A 245 -16.47 -6.90 -9.06
N LEU A 246 -16.82 -5.61 -8.92
CA LEU A 246 -16.08 -4.68 -8.07
C LEU A 246 -16.17 -5.06 -6.59
N ALA A 247 -17.31 -5.50 -6.10
CA ALA A 247 -17.44 -6.01 -4.73
C ALA A 247 -16.59 -7.27 -4.52
N ALA A 248 -16.52 -8.17 -5.50
CA ALA A 248 -15.66 -9.35 -5.46
C ALA A 248 -14.18 -8.97 -5.42
N HIS A 249 -13.75 -7.97 -6.22
CA HIS A 249 -12.36 -7.45 -6.18
C HIS A 249 -12.03 -6.83 -4.82
N GLY A 250 -12.94 -6.04 -4.24
CA GLY A 250 -12.77 -5.47 -2.90
C GLY A 250 -12.66 -6.53 -1.81
N ALA A 251 -13.54 -7.56 -1.87
CA ALA A 251 -13.52 -8.68 -0.94
C ALA A 251 -12.22 -9.51 -1.07
N ALA A 252 -11.76 -9.75 -2.29
CA ALA A 252 -10.50 -10.46 -2.55
C ALA A 252 -9.29 -9.69 -2.01
N LEU A 253 -9.21 -8.36 -2.22
CA LEU A 253 -8.17 -7.50 -1.66
C LEU A 253 -8.20 -7.52 -0.13
N LEU A 254 -9.39 -7.44 0.47
CA LEU A 254 -9.55 -7.50 1.93
C LEU A 254 -9.09 -8.86 2.49
N ALA A 255 -9.45 -9.97 1.84
CA ALA A 255 -9.02 -11.30 2.22
C ALA A 255 -7.49 -11.44 2.13
N LEU A 256 -6.88 -10.98 1.04
CA LEU A 256 -5.42 -10.96 0.88
C LEU A 256 -4.74 -10.09 1.94
N ALA A 257 -5.28 -8.93 2.26
CA ALA A 257 -4.77 -8.04 3.30
C ALA A 257 -4.82 -8.72 4.68
N ALA A 258 -5.92 -9.40 5.01
CA ALA A 258 -6.06 -10.14 6.25
C ALA A 258 -5.08 -11.32 6.34
N LEU A 259 -4.89 -12.06 5.25
CA LEU A 259 -3.93 -13.17 5.17
C LEU A 259 -2.48 -12.65 5.31
N ALA A 260 -2.13 -11.58 4.62
CA ALA A 260 -0.80 -10.95 4.71
C ALA A 260 -0.54 -10.41 6.12
N PHE A 261 -1.53 -9.78 6.74
CA PHE A 261 -1.45 -9.34 8.13
C PHE A 261 -1.19 -10.49 9.10
N ALA A 262 -1.97 -11.57 8.97
CA ALA A 262 -1.80 -12.76 9.79
C ALA A 262 -0.41 -13.40 9.58
N TRP A 263 0.09 -13.41 8.35
CA TRP A 263 1.43 -13.88 8.02
C TRP A 263 2.50 -13.05 8.71
N THR A 264 2.42 -11.71 8.65
CA THR A 264 3.36 -10.81 9.32
C THR A 264 3.38 -11.03 10.84
N VAL A 265 2.20 -11.15 11.47
CA VAL A 265 2.10 -11.41 12.92
C VAL A 265 2.73 -12.76 13.27
N ARG A 266 2.56 -13.79 12.42
CA ARG A 266 3.22 -15.10 12.61
C ARG A 266 4.74 -15.00 12.44
N SER A 267 5.21 -14.23 11.46
CA SER A 267 6.64 -14.01 11.22
C SER A 267 7.33 -13.28 12.37
N ILE A 268 6.66 -12.32 13.03
CA ILE A 268 7.16 -11.69 14.26
C ILE A 268 7.31 -12.73 15.38
N ARG A 269 6.34 -13.63 15.55
CA ARG A 269 6.42 -14.70 16.56
C ARG A 269 7.54 -15.70 16.26
N ALA A 270 7.74 -16.02 14.98
CA ALA A 270 8.84 -16.91 14.55
C ALA A 270 10.20 -16.25 14.80
N TYR A 271 10.34 -14.97 14.45
CA TYR A 271 11.54 -14.20 14.74
C TYR A 271 11.87 -14.19 16.24
N GLN A 272 10.89 -13.93 17.11
CA GLN A 272 11.08 -13.93 18.56
C GLN A 272 11.56 -15.30 19.12
N ARG A 273 11.18 -16.41 18.49
CA ARG A 273 11.63 -17.76 18.92
C ARG A 273 13.06 -18.07 18.46
N SER A 274 13.61 -17.29 17.56
CA SER A 274 14.97 -17.44 17.02
C SER A 274 16.01 -16.55 17.70
N LEU A 275 15.57 -15.71 18.65
CA LEU A 275 16.42 -14.95 19.57
C LEU A 275 16.79 -15.80 20.80
#